data_847330aa7a298209627c363301e844d4
#
_entry.id   847330aa7a298209627c363301e844d4
#
_cell.length_a   1.000
_cell.length_b   1.000
_cell.length_c   1.000
_cell.angle_alpha   90.00
_cell.angle_beta   90.00
_cell.angle_gamma   90.00
#
_symmetry.space_group_name_H-M   'P 1'
#
loop_
_entity.id
_entity.type
_entity.pdbx_description
1 polymer ?
#
loop_
_entity_poly.entity_id
_entity_poly.type
_entity_poly.pdbx_seq_one_letter_code
_entity_poly.pdbx_strand_id
1 'polypeptide(L)'
;MVFRSLLATPVCALLLVLACLGNLPAGAQMPGSTVREVVTTPHVRAELMAHAPDGVAPGAPVWVGLQLAHQPEWHTYWKNAGDSGLPTTLGWTLPPGVEAGDISWPLPRKIPIGSLANYGYEGTVLLPVPL
;
A
#
# COMPACT_ATOMS: atom_id res chain seq x y z
N MET A 1 74.16 25.47 -36.56
CA MET A 1 73.27 26.54 -37.09
C MET A 1 71.82 26.05 -36.89
N VAL A 2 71.07 26.74 -35.99
CA VAL A 2 69.60 26.89 -35.90
C VAL A 2 68.84 25.65 -35.36
N PHE A 3 68.48 25.67 -34.09
CA PHE A 3 67.21 25.91 -33.41
C PHE A 3 65.97 25.19 -33.97
N ARG A 4 65.29 24.37 -33.17
CA ARG A 4 64.00 24.76 -32.60
C ARG A 4 63.45 23.74 -31.62
N SER A 5 63.34 24.20 -30.41
CA SER A 5 62.46 23.77 -29.35
C SER A 5 61.00 23.85 -29.82
N LEU A 6 60.14 22.89 -29.47
CA LEU A 6 58.69 23.10 -29.32
C LEU A 6 58.06 22.04 -28.41
N LEU A 7 57.83 22.49 -27.19
CA LEU A 7 56.55 22.41 -26.44
C LEU A 7 55.83 21.06 -26.44
N ALA A 8 56.10 20.29 -25.41
CA ALA A 8 55.19 19.28 -24.87
C ALA A 8 54.05 20.02 -24.16
N THR A 9 52.87 20.03 -24.74
CA THR A 9 51.63 20.42 -24.04
C THR A 9 51.12 19.30 -23.17
N PRO A 10 50.70 19.58 -21.93
CA PRO A 10 50.17 18.56 -21.04
C PRO A 10 48.70 18.26 -21.40
N VAL A 11 48.47 17.17 -22.10
CA VAL A 11 47.09 16.65 -22.36
C VAL A 11 46.65 15.64 -21.30
N CYS A 12 47.42 15.48 -20.23
CA CYS A 12 47.11 14.52 -19.16
C CYS A 12 46.23 15.04 -17.99
N ALA A 13 45.81 16.31 -18.02
CA ALA A 13 45.04 16.88 -16.89
C ALA A 13 43.51 16.89 -17.06
N LEU A 14 42.95 16.41 -18.20
CA LEU A 14 41.52 16.49 -18.48
C LEU A 14 40.75 15.16 -18.38
N LEU A 15 41.41 14.05 -18.07
CA LEU A 15 40.80 12.72 -18.01
C LEU A 15 40.52 12.21 -16.56
N LEU A 16 40.79 13.01 -15.55
CA LEU A 16 40.61 12.61 -14.13
C LEU A 16 39.39 13.22 -13.44
N VAL A 17 38.57 14.02 -14.13
CA VAL A 17 37.38 14.66 -13.57
C VAL A 17 36.07 13.95 -13.96
N LEU A 18 36.11 12.98 -14.88
CA LEU A 18 34.89 12.29 -15.35
C LEU A 18 34.59 10.95 -14.66
N ALA A 19 35.39 10.56 -13.67
CA ALA A 19 35.23 9.27 -12.98
C ALA A 19 34.50 9.38 -11.63
N CYS A 20 34.03 10.57 -11.21
CA CYS A 20 33.34 10.77 -9.93
C CYS A 20 31.81 10.97 -10.04
N LEU A 21 31.20 10.75 -11.21
CA LEU A 21 29.76 10.91 -11.42
C LEU A 21 28.99 9.60 -11.58
N GLY A 22 29.51 8.51 -11.02
CA GLY A 22 28.96 7.18 -11.30
C GLY A 22 28.59 6.32 -10.10
N ASN A 23 28.33 6.87 -8.90
CA ASN A 23 27.72 6.08 -7.83
C ASN A 23 26.75 6.98 -7.05
N LEU A 24 25.58 7.22 -7.63
CA LEU A 24 24.42 7.53 -6.80
C LEU A 24 24.07 6.22 -6.06
N PRO A 25 24.04 6.21 -4.73
CA PRO A 25 23.55 5.06 -4.01
C PRO A 25 22.12 4.82 -4.48
N ALA A 26 21.83 3.62 -5.00
CA ALA A 26 20.47 3.16 -5.15
C ALA A 26 19.77 3.46 -3.84
N GLY A 27 18.73 4.32 -3.89
CA GLY A 27 18.04 4.78 -2.70
C GLY A 27 17.68 3.56 -1.86
N ALA A 28 18.22 3.49 -0.66
CA ALA A 28 17.81 2.53 0.33
C ALA A 28 16.32 2.76 0.55
N GLN A 29 15.50 1.86 0.05
CA GLN A 29 14.09 1.81 0.40
C GLN A 29 14.03 1.67 1.91
N MET A 30 13.50 2.66 2.59
CA MET A 30 13.30 2.60 4.03
C MET A 30 12.41 1.40 4.34
N PRO A 31 12.84 0.49 5.24
CA PRO A 31 11.94 -0.56 5.72
C PRO A 31 10.79 0.13 6.46
N GLY A 32 9.55 -0.10 5.99
CA GLY A 32 8.35 0.40 6.64
C GLY A 32 7.52 1.43 5.85
N SER A 33 7.72 1.59 4.54
CA SER A 33 6.77 2.36 3.72
C SER A 33 5.43 1.64 3.68
N THR A 34 4.51 2.02 4.55
CA THR A 34 3.10 1.69 4.39
C THR A 34 2.58 2.42 3.16
N VAL A 35 2.38 1.71 2.07
CA VAL A 35 1.63 2.24 0.93
C VAL A 35 0.18 2.38 1.40
N ARG A 36 -0.33 3.60 1.35
CA ARG A 36 -1.71 3.92 1.72
C ARG A 36 -2.40 4.50 0.51
N GLU A 37 -3.44 3.84 0.06
CA GLU A 37 -4.34 4.38 -0.96
C GLU A 37 -5.65 4.76 -0.29
N VAL A 38 -6.09 6.00 -0.51
CA VAL A 38 -7.27 6.58 0.13
C VAL A 38 -8.26 7.03 -0.92
N VAL A 39 -9.49 6.55 -0.79
CA VAL A 39 -10.64 7.00 -1.58
C VAL A 39 -11.68 7.59 -0.64
N THR A 40 -12.16 8.78 -0.96
CA THR A 40 -13.19 9.45 -0.17
C THR A 40 -14.43 9.69 -1.02
N THR A 41 -15.58 9.27 -0.51
CA THR A 41 -16.90 9.53 -1.06
C THR A 41 -17.70 10.40 -0.07
N PRO A 42 -18.88 10.92 -0.43
CA PRO A 42 -19.73 11.61 0.54
C PRO A 42 -20.14 10.76 1.75
N HIS A 43 -20.02 9.45 1.68
CA HIS A 43 -20.59 8.51 2.66
C HIS A 43 -19.54 7.75 3.47
N VAL A 44 -18.40 7.44 2.83
CA VAL A 44 -17.34 6.65 3.45
C VAL A 44 -15.97 7.10 2.95
N ARG A 45 -15.00 7.10 3.86
CA ARG A 45 -13.59 7.19 3.54
C ARG A 45 -13.01 5.79 3.65
N ALA A 46 -12.51 5.28 2.53
CA ALA A 46 -11.83 3.98 2.45
C ALA A 46 -10.32 4.19 2.36
N GLU A 47 -9.57 3.43 3.14
CA GLU A 47 -8.12 3.46 3.14
C GLU A 47 -7.58 2.03 3.10
N LEU A 48 -6.79 1.71 2.07
CA LEU A 48 -6.09 0.43 1.97
C LEU A 48 -4.70 0.59 2.56
N MET A 49 -4.33 -0.32 3.46
CA MET A 49 -3.03 -0.32 4.12
C MET A 49 -2.44 -1.73 4.14
N ALA A 50 -1.12 -1.83 4.00
CA ALA A 50 -0.40 -3.09 4.10
C ALA A 50 0.40 -3.14 5.40
N HIS A 51 0.50 -4.33 5.98
CA HIS A 51 1.27 -4.61 7.18
C HIS A 51 2.09 -5.88 6.96
N ALA A 52 3.40 -5.72 6.90
CA ALA A 52 4.37 -6.79 6.71
C ALA A 52 5.46 -6.67 7.78
N PRO A 53 5.22 -7.15 9.00
CA PRO A 53 6.15 -6.96 10.13
C PRO A 53 7.50 -7.61 9.88
N ASP A 54 7.52 -8.74 9.17
CA ASP A 54 8.72 -9.51 8.85
C ASP A 54 9.21 -9.29 7.40
N GLY A 55 8.72 -8.23 6.75
CA GLY A 55 9.02 -7.94 5.35
C GLY A 55 8.14 -8.72 4.36
N VAL A 56 8.51 -8.68 3.08
CA VAL A 56 7.74 -9.26 1.96
C VAL A 56 8.46 -10.46 1.32
N ALA A 57 9.29 -11.16 2.07
CA ALA A 57 9.97 -12.37 1.59
C ALA A 57 8.95 -13.51 1.36
N PRO A 58 9.21 -14.43 0.41
CA PRO A 58 8.35 -15.60 0.21
C PRO A 58 8.12 -16.37 1.51
N GLY A 59 6.85 -16.63 1.85
CA GLY A 59 6.45 -17.31 3.08
C GLY A 59 6.37 -16.42 4.34
N ALA A 60 6.73 -15.14 4.26
CA ALA A 60 6.48 -14.19 5.34
C ALA A 60 5.00 -13.79 5.36
N PRO A 61 4.35 -13.67 6.53
CA PRO A 61 2.97 -13.25 6.60
C PRO A 61 2.84 -11.77 6.24
N VAL A 62 1.98 -11.47 5.27
CA VAL A 62 1.61 -10.12 4.87
C VAL A 62 0.11 -9.95 5.09
N TRP A 63 -0.28 -8.82 5.61
CA TRP A 63 -1.68 -8.45 5.80
C TRP A 63 -2.01 -7.20 5.01
N VAL A 64 -3.19 -7.18 4.42
CA VAL A 64 -3.79 -5.97 3.87
C VAL A 64 -5.05 -5.66 4.66
N GLY A 65 -5.20 -4.41 5.07
CA GLY A 65 -6.38 -3.95 5.79
C GLY A 65 -7.14 -2.92 4.99
N LEU A 66 -8.44 -3.15 4.76
CA LEU A 66 -9.35 -2.10 4.28
C LEU A 66 -9.99 -1.42 5.49
N GLN A 67 -9.59 -0.18 5.77
CA GLN A 67 -10.23 0.64 6.78
C GLN A 67 -11.35 1.44 6.13
N LEU A 68 -12.55 1.33 6.70
CA LEU A 68 -13.72 2.09 6.30
C LEU A 68 -14.12 3.02 7.45
N ALA A 69 -14.15 4.33 7.19
CA ALA A 69 -14.66 5.33 8.11
C ALA A 69 -15.96 5.90 7.53
N HIS A 70 -17.08 5.53 8.14
CA HIS A 70 -18.42 5.93 7.72
C HIS A 70 -18.78 7.32 8.23
N GLN A 71 -19.46 8.09 7.41
CA GLN A 71 -20.13 9.30 7.86
C GLN A 71 -21.31 8.94 8.79
N PRO A 72 -21.79 9.86 9.65
CA PRO A 72 -22.96 9.63 10.47
C PRO A 72 -24.13 9.08 9.65
N GLU A 73 -24.86 8.11 10.17
CA GLU A 73 -26.01 7.42 9.56
C GLU A 73 -25.67 6.50 8.38
N TRP A 74 -24.38 6.40 7.98
CA TRP A 74 -23.92 5.46 6.97
C TRP A 74 -23.26 4.23 7.59
N HIS A 75 -23.39 3.08 6.89
CA HIS A 75 -22.87 1.80 7.35
C HIS A 75 -22.48 0.90 6.17
N THR A 76 -21.71 -0.12 6.46
CA THR A 76 -21.46 -1.25 5.56
C THR A 76 -21.88 -2.54 6.25
N TYR A 77 -22.13 -3.57 5.46
CA TYR A 77 -22.68 -4.82 5.96
C TYR A 77 -21.61 -5.85 6.28
N TRP A 78 -21.87 -6.66 7.27
CA TRP A 78 -21.11 -7.86 7.60
C TRP A 78 -21.33 -8.95 6.57
N LYS A 79 -20.50 -10.02 6.60
CA LYS A 79 -20.63 -11.18 5.71
C LYS A 79 -22.03 -11.77 5.68
N ASN A 80 -22.75 -11.65 6.77
CA ASN A 80 -24.15 -12.07 6.89
C ASN A 80 -25.00 -10.84 7.24
N ALA A 81 -25.44 -10.16 6.22
CA ALA A 81 -26.07 -8.83 6.33
C ALA A 81 -27.39 -8.81 7.12
N GLY A 82 -28.05 -9.96 7.28
CA GLY A 82 -29.38 -10.05 7.89
C GLY A 82 -30.51 -9.90 6.86
N ASP A 83 -31.53 -9.13 7.21
CA ASP A 83 -32.76 -9.02 6.40
C ASP A 83 -32.56 -8.26 5.07
N SER A 84 -31.53 -7.40 4.98
CA SER A 84 -31.29 -6.62 3.77
C SER A 84 -29.80 -6.25 3.65
N GLY A 85 -29.39 -5.76 2.46
CA GLY A 85 -28.04 -5.34 2.16
C GLY A 85 -27.16 -6.46 1.60
N LEU A 86 -25.98 -6.06 1.15
CA LEU A 86 -24.98 -6.97 0.61
C LEU A 86 -23.66 -6.80 1.38
N PRO A 87 -22.91 -7.88 1.62
CA PRO A 87 -21.63 -7.80 2.31
C PRO A 87 -20.60 -7.01 1.50
N THR A 88 -19.63 -6.43 2.20
CA THR A 88 -18.44 -5.87 1.56
C THR A 88 -17.69 -6.98 0.84
N THR A 89 -17.28 -6.73 -0.41
CA THR A 89 -16.45 -7.63 -1.21
C THR A 89 -15.17 -6.95 -1.63
N LEU A 90 -14.09 -7.72 -1.75
CA LEU A 90 -12.80 -7.27 -2.23
C LEU A 90 -12.43 -8.04 -3.49
N GLY A 91 -12.20 -7.31 -4.59
CA GLY A 91 -11.63 -7.87 -5.81
C GLY A 91 -10.11 -7.63 -5.84
N TRP A 92 -9.33 -8.66 -6.16
CA TRP A 92 -7.88 -8.59 -6.14
C TRP A 92 -7.29 -8.74 -7.54
N THR A 93 -6.26 -7.93 -7.80
CA THR A 93 -5.31 -8.15 -8.89
C THR A 93 -3.94 -8.28 -8.25
N LEU A 94 -3.46 -9.51 -8.10
CA LEU A 94 -2.25 -9.83 -7.36
C LEU A 94 -1.12 -10.26 -8.30
N PRO A 95 0.15 -10.03 -7.91
CA PRO A 95 1.29 -10.59 -8.63
C PRO A 95 1.29 -12.13 -8.62
N PRO A 96 1.99 -12.77 -9.56
CA PRO A 96 2.15 -14.23 -9.54
C PRO A 96 2.75 -14.72 -8.21
N GLY A 97 2.16 -15.78 -7.65
CA GLY A 97 2.62 -16.40 -6.41
C GLY A 97 2.10 -15.72 -5.13
N VAL A 98 1.26 -14.71 -5.25
CA VAL A 98 0.56 -14.10 -4.11
C VAL A 98 -0.92 -14.49 -4.18
N GLU A 99 -1.45 -14.95 -3.06
CA GLU A 99 -2.85 -15.34 -2.92
C GLU A 99 -3.48 -14.57 -1.75
N ALA A 100 -4.71 -14.09 -1.95
CA ALA A 100 -5.48 -13.46 -0.89
C ALA A 100 -6.36 -14.49 -0.19
N GLY A 101 -6.32 -14.49 1.13
CA GLY A 101 -7.28 -15.23 1.94
C GLY A 101 -8.61 -14.50 2.10
N ASP A 102 -9.45 -15.02 2.98
CA ASP A 102 -10.73 -14.41 3.31
C ASP A 102 -10.59 -13.19 4.22
N ILE A 103 -11.58 -12.29 4.17
CA ILE A 103 -11.68 -11.18 5.13
C ILE A 103 -11.83 -11.76 6.54
N SER A 104 -10.96 -11.33 7.45
CA SER A 104 -11.10 -11.58 8.88
C SER A 104 -12.12 -10.61 9.46
N TRP A 105 -13.38 -11.03 9.48
CA TRP A 105 -14.51 -10.17 9.84
C TRP A 105 -14.53 -9.83 11.31
N PRO A 106 -14.49 -8.54 11.71
CA PRO A 106 -14.74 -8.11 13.07
C PRO A 106 -16.17 -8.46 13.53
N LEU A 107 -16.39 -8.43 14.84
CA LEU A 107 -17.73 -8.61 15.38
C LEU A 107 -18.65 -7.47 14.92
N PRO A 108 -19.78 -7.76 14.25
CA PRO A 108 -20.69 -6.73 13.74
C PRO A 108 -21.58 -6.17 14.84
N ARG A 109 -22.22 -5.06 14.53
CA ARG A 109 -23.34 -4.53 15.31
C ARG A 109 -24.67 -4.85 14.63
N LYS A 110 -25.73 -4.96 15.42
CA LYS A 110 -27.10 -4.96 14.88
C LYS A 110 -27.46 -3.53 14.50
N ILE A 111 -27.88 -3.34 13.26
CA ILE A 111 -28.28 -2.06 12.67
C ILE A 111 -29.75 -2.18 12.28
N PRO A 112 -30.69 -1.67 13.10
CA PRO A 112 -32.09 -1.69 12.76
C PRO A 112 -32.41 -0.66 11.69
N ILE A 113 -33.10 -1.08 10.62
CA ILE A 113 -33.59 -0.20 9.56
C ILE A 113 -35.10 -0.43 9.44
N GLY A 114 -35.89 0.44 10.05
CA GLY A 114 -37.32 0.21 10.21
C GLY A 114 -37.58 -1.08 10.99
N SER A 115 -38.30 -2.04 10.40
CA SER A 115 -38.58 -3.35 11.00
C SER A 115 -37.50 -4.40 10.70
N LEU A 116 -36.50 -4.07 9.88
CA LEU A 116 -35.46 -4.99 9.45
C LEU A 116 -34.33 -5.06 10.47
N ALA A 117 -33.76 -6.27 10.66
CA ALA A 117 -32.59 -6.49 11.48
C ALA A 117 -31.38 -6.79 10.58
N ASN A 118 -30.48 -5.82 10.47
CA ASN A 118 -29.25 -5.97 9.71
C ASN A 118 -28.04 -6.06 10.64
N TYR A 119 -26.93 -6.56 10.11
CA TYR A 119 -25.66 -6.68 10.81
C TYR A 119 -24.56 -6.05 9.97
N GLY A 120 -23.76 -5.19 10.60
CA GLY A 120 -22.74 -4.44 9.90
C GLY A 120 -21.90 -3.55 10.80
N TYR A 121 -21.36 -2.50 10.20
CA TYR A 121 -20.39 -1.60 10.82
C TYR A 121 -20.76 -0.15 10.57
N GLU A 122 -20.74 0.63 11.64
CA GLU A 122 -20.85 2.08 11.66
C GLU A 122 -19.56 2.68 12.20
N GLY A 123 -19.33 3.96 11.97
CA GLY A 123 -18.09 4.62 12.39
C GLY A 123 -16.88 4.05 11.65
N THR A 124 -15.84 3.64 12.36
CA THR A 124 -14.62 3.10 11.74
C THR A 124 -14.49 1.61 11.98
N VAL A 125 -14.24 0.86 10.90
CA VAL A 125 -13.94 -0.58 10.93
C VAL A 125 -12.71 -0.87 10.08
N LEU A 126 -11.89 -1.85 10.51
CA LEU A 126 -10.81 -2.43 9.73
C LEU A 126 -11.19 -3.84 9.32
N LEU A 127 -11.07 -4.16 8.05
CA LEU A 127 -11.29 -5.48 7.47
C LEU A 127 -9.94 -6.07 7.02
N PRO A 128 -9.27 -6.88 7.84
CA PRO A 128 -7.98 -7.47 7.50
C PRO A 128 -8.14 -8.67 6.58
N VAL A 129 -7.18 -8.82 5.66
CA VAL A 129 -7.05 -9.96 4.74
C VAL A 129 -5.60 -10.44 4.76
N PRO A 130 -5.33 -11.72 5.00
CA PRO A 130 -3.99 -12.27 4.85
C PRO A 130 -3.66 -12.46 3.37
N LEU A 131 -2.39 -12.20 3.02
CA LEU A 131 -1.80 -12.48 1.70
C LEU A 131 -0.70 -13.54 1.82
#